data_086c2ddb5539636dfe38f46518338eb3
#
_entry.id   086c2ddb5539636dfe38f46518338eb3
#
_cell.length_a   1.000
_cell.length_b   1.000
_cell.length_c   1.000
_cell.angle_alpha   90.00
_cell.angle_beta   90.00
_cell.angle_gamma   90.00
#
_symmetry.space_group_name_H-M   'P 1'
#
loop_
_entity.id
_entity.type
_entity.pdbx_description
1 polymer ?
#
loop_
_entity_poly.entity_id
_entity_poly.type
_entity_poly.pdbx_seq_one_letter_code
_entity_poly.pdbx_strand_id
1 'polypeptide(L)'
;ANLTNVTNFNYGIEKIFEEAQDFLPINGTDYVELYVGNAKQAAHYYKTAFGFESHAYCGLETGNKEYCSYVVKQDKIRLVLTTPFNPDSEISHHIRKHGDGVKVIALWVDDARKAFAETTSRGAEAVMEPTVFKDEHGEVVKSAIKTYGDTIHTFVERKNYNGVFLPGFE
;
A
#
# COMPACT_ATOMS: atom_id res chain seq x y z
N ALA A 1 -40.31 27.83 -30.11
CA ALA A 1 -39.27 27.83 -29.10
C ALA A 1 -38.18 26.90 -29.57
N ASN A 2 -37.02 27.46 -29.90
CA ASN A 2 -35.87 26.79 -30.52
C ASN A 2 -35.14 25.87 -29.51
N LEU A 3 -35.05 24.59 -29.82
CA LEU A 3 -34.29 23.53 -29.12
C LEU A 3 -32.81 23.50 -29.55
N THR A 4 -32.18 24.62 -29.88
CA THR A 4 -30.79 24.66 -30.38
C THR A 4 -29.73 24.97 -29.31
N ASN A 5 -30.10 25.09 -28.04
CA ASN A 5 -29.13 25.44 -26.98
C ASN A 5 -28.67 24.28 -26.07
N VAL A 6 -29.09 23.01 -26.31
CA VAL A 6 -28.70 21.89 -25.46
C VAL A 6 -27.39 21.22 -25.91
N THR A 7 -27.03 21.37 -27.19
CA THR A 7 -25.81 20.77 -27.77
C THR A 7 -24.49 21.43 -27.35
N ASN A 8 -24.53 22.71 -26.96
CA ASN A 8 -23.30 23.43 -26.57
C ASN A 8 -22.85 23.19 -25.13
N PHE A 9 -23.73 22.65 -24.25
CA PHE A 9 -23.38 22.40 -22.88
C PHE A 9 -22.56 21.10 -22.72
N ASN A 10 -22.86 20.07 -23.53
CA ASN A 10 -22.10 18.82 -23.52
C ASN A 10 -20.68 18.98 -24.11
N TYR A 11 -20.51 19.82 -25.14
CA TYR A 11 -19.21 20.06 -25.77
C TYR A 11 -18.21 20.76 -24.83
N GLY A 12 -18.68 21.61 -23.93
CA GLY A 12 -17.83 22.27 -22.92
C GLY A 12 -17.40 21.35 -21.81
N ILE A 13 -18.22 20.38 -21.41
CA ILE A 13 -17.92 19.42 -20.37
C ILE A 13 -16.92 18.38 -20.88
N GLU A 14 -17.10 17.84 -22.08
CA GLU A 14 -16.16 16.91 -22.70
C GLU A 14 -14.76 17.53 -22.86
N LYS A 15 -14.66 18.79 -23.27
CA LYS A 15 -13.40 19.50 -23.42
C LYS A 15 -12.68 19.75 -22.08
N ILE A 16 -13.44 19.97 -20.98
CA ILE A 16 -12.88 20.12 -19.63
C ILE A 16 -12.31 18.79 -19.14
N PHE A 17 -12.93 17.67 -19.47
CA PHE A 17 -12.42 16.33 -19.10
C PHE A 17 -11.22 15.87 -19.96
N GLU A 18 -11.14 16.28 -21.23
CA GLU A 18 -9.97 16.00 -22.08
C GLU A 18 -8.70 16.77 -21.65
N GLU A 19 -8.86 17.92 -20.98
CA GLU A 19 -7.74 18.73 -20.46
C GLU A 19 -7.33 18.36 -19.04
N ALA A 20 -8.09 17.52 -18.34
CA ALA A 20 -7.77 17.06 -16.97
C ALA A 20 -6.67 15.99 -17.02
N GLN A 21 -5.42 16.43 -16.84
CA GLN A 21 -4.29 15.51 -16.75
C GLN A 21 -4.30 14.80 -15.38
N ASP A 22 -4.33 13.46 -15.38
CA ASP A 22 -4.12 12.66 -14.17
C ASP A 22 -2.67 12.81 -13.70
N PHE A 23 -2.47 13.51 -12.58
CA PHE A 23 -1.14 13.74 -12.00
C PHE A 23 -0.67 12.60 -11.12
N LEU A 24 -1.56 11.68 -10.72
CA LEU A 24 -1.27 10.53 -9.87
C LEU A 24 -1.95 9.26 -10.41
N PRO A 25 -1.50 8.72 -11.56
CA PRO A 25 -2.05 7.47 -12.07
C PRO A 25 -1.79 6.33 -11.09
N ILE A 26 -2.87 5.69 -10.63
CA ILE A 26 -2.84 4.57 -9.70
C ILE A 26 -3.34 3.32 -10.44
N ASN A 27 -2.52 2.26 -10.47
CA ASN A 27 -2.87 0.99 -11.11
C ASN A 27 -3.83 0.14 -10.25
N GLY A 28 -3.89 0.43 -8.96
CA GLY A 28 -4.76 -0.25 -8.00
C GLY A 28 -4.19 -0.27 -6.58
N THR A 29 -4.88 -0.94 -5.68
CA THR A 29 -4.35 -1.25 -4.35
C THR A 29 -3.35 -2.38 -4.47
N ASP A 30 -2.13 -2.19 -3.96
CA ASP A 30 -1.10 -3.23 -3.93
C ASP A 30 -1.34 -4.21 -2.78
N TYR A 31 -1.44 -3.69 -1.56
CA TYR A 31 -1.80 -4.45 -0.35
C TYR A 31 -2.37 -3.53 0.73
N VAL A 32 -2.99 -4.14 1.72
CA VAL A 32 -3.36 -3.48 2.97
C VAL A 32 -2.58 -4.15 4.10
N GLU A 33 -1.84 -3.37 4.89
CA GLU A 33 -1.09 -3.88 6.05
C GLU A 33 -1.81 -3.53 7.34
N LEU A 34 -2.03 -4.56 8.14
CA LEU A 34 -2.58 -4.45 9.49
C LEU A 34 -1.46 -4.74 10.50
N TYR A 35 -1.30 -3.84 11.45
CA TYR A 35 -0.54 -4.14 12.65
C TYR A 35 -1.44 -4.88 13.63
N VAL A 36 -1.00 -6.05 14.07
CA VAL A 36 -1.79 -6.97 14.89
C VAL A 36 -0.96 -7.55 16.03
N GLY A 37 -1.61 -7.86 17.14
CA GLY A 37 -0.95 -8.44 18.30
C GLY A 37 -0.42 -9.85 18.06
N ASN A 38 -1.02 -10.63 17.13
CA ASN A 38 -0.55 -11.95 16.73
C ASN A 38 -0.84 -12.22 15.26
N ALA A 39 0.17 -11.99 14.40
CA ALA A 39 0.04 -12.13 12.95
C ALA A 39 -0.28 -13.56 12.50
N LYS A 40 0.24 -14.57 13.19
CA LYS A 40 -0.04 -15.99 12.87
C LYS A 40 -1.50 -16.36 13.14
N GLN A 41 -2.06 -15.90 14.25
CA GLN A 41 -3.49 -16.09 14.55
C GLN A 41 -4.38 -15.32 13.60
N ALA A 42 -4.04 -14.07 13.29
CA ALA A 42 -4.77 -13.26 12.33
C ALA A 42 -4.77 -13.92 10.93
N ALA A 43 -3.62 -14.38 10.46
CA ALA A 43 -3.52 -15.10 9.18
C ALA A 43 -4.37 -16.38 9.17
N HIS A 44 -4.38 -17.15 10.26
CA HIS A 44 -5.24 -18.32 10.40
C HIS A 44 -6.73 -17.95 10.30
N TYR A 45 -7.13 -16.88 10.97
CA TYR A 45 -8.51 -16.38 10.91
C TYR A 45 -8.94 -16.03 9.49
N TYR A 46 -8.17 -15.22 8.76
CA TYR A 46 -8.51 -14.86 7.38
C TYR A 46 -8.53 -16.06 6.45
N LYS A 47 -7.61 -17.02 6.62
CA LYS A 47 -7.60 -18.26 5.83
C LYS A 47 -8.82 -19.13 6.09
N THR A 48 -9.19 -19.31 7.34
CA THR A 48 -10.26 -20.23 7.74
C THR A 48 -11.65 -19.62 7.53
N ALA A 49 -11.83 -18.33 7.90
CA ALA A 49 -13.14 -17.69 7.86
C ALA A 49 -13.48 -17.13 6.47
N PHE A 50 -12.50 -16.66 5.70
CA PHE A 50 -12.71 -15.96 4.43
C PHE A 50 -12.10 -16.67 3.21
N GLY A 51 -11.39 -17.78 3.39
CA GLY A 51 -10.82 -18.53 2.29
C GLY A 51 -9.58 -17.90 1.65
N PHE A 52 -8.85 -17.06 2.39
CA PHE A 52 -7.54 -16.57 1.96
C PHE A 52 -6.53 -17.71 1.92
N GLU A 53 -5.53 -17.58 1.07
CA GLU A 53 -4.39 -18.49 0.98
C GLU A 53 -3.12 -17.82 1.48
N SER A 54 -2.17 -18.62 2.02
CA SER A 54 -0.83 -18.12 2.34
C SER A 54 -0.11 -17.71 1.07
N HIS A 55 0.48 -16.52 1.05
CA HIS A 55 1.15 -15.98 -0.13
C HIS A 55 2.64 -15.75 0.07
N ALA A 56 3.03 -15.13 1.19
CA ALA A 56 4.42 -14.87 1.54
C ALA A 56 4.59 -14.71 3.06
N TYR A 57 5.84 -14.77 3.51
CA TYR A 57 6.22 -14.61 4.90
C TYR A 57 7.53 -13.84 5.02
N CYS A 58 7.64 -13.02 6.07
CA CYS A 58 8.88 -12.39 6.49
C CYS A 58 8.98 -12.48 8.02
N GLY A 59 10.11 -12.91 8.55
CA GLY A 59 10.31 -13.06 10.00
C GLY A 59 11.70 -13.60 10.33
N LEU A 60 11.83 -14.25 11.46
CA LEU A 60 13.13 -14.75 11.94
C LEU A 60 13.77 -15.72 10.94
N GLU A 61 12.98 -16.55 10.31
CA GLU A 61 13.42 -17.55 9.33
C GLU A 61 13.98 -16.90 8.06
N THR A 62 13.48 -15.72 7.69
CA THR A 62 13.99 -14.91 6.55
C THR A 62 14.98 -13.84 6.98
N GLY A 63 15.44 -13.87 8.25
CA GLY A 63 16.45 -12.96 8.80
C GLY A 63 15.92 -11.66 9.39
N ASN A 64 14.60 -11.42 9.42
CA ASN A 64 14.01 -10.24 10.04
C ASN A 64 13.86 -10.46 11.56
N LYS A 65 14.56 -9.63 12.36
CA LYS A 65 14.57 -9.72 13.83
C LYS A 65 13.66 -8.69 14.52
N GLU A 66 13.04 -7.80 13.75
CA GLU A 66 12.23 -6.71 14.28
C GLU A 66 10.74 -7.07 14.38
N TYR A 67 10.25 -7.79 13.37
CA TYR A 67 8.85 -8.19 13.27
C TYR A 67 8.68 -9.45 12.42
N CYS A 68 7.52 -10.08 12.48
CA CYS A 68 7.09 -11.01 11.45
C CYS A 68 5.84 -10.52 10.73
N SER A 69 5.77 -10.82 9.44
CA SER A 69 4.63 -10.51 8.58
C SER A 69 4.17 -11.74 7.82
N TYR A 70 2.88 -12.04 7.93
CA TYR A 70 2.21 -13.05 7.11
C TYR A 70 1.42 -12.35 6.03
N VAL A 71 1.68 -12.70 4.78
CA VAL A 71 0.90 -12.22 3.64
C VAL A 71 -0.11 -13.27 3.25
N VAL A 72 -1.38 -12.90 3.28
CA VAL A 72 -2.47 -13.74 2.79
C VAL A 72 -3.14 -13.09 1.58
N LYS A 73 -3.56 -13.91 0.62
CA LYS A 73 -4.09 -13.46 -0.66
C LYS A 73 -5.41 -14.15 -0.98
N GLN A 74 -6.33 -13.40 -1.57
CA GLN A 74 -7.52 -13.93 -2.22
C GLN A 74 -7.78 -13.11 -3.48
N ASP A 75 -7.66 -13.74 -4.66
CA ASP A 75 -7.68 -13.07 -5.96
C ASP A 75 -6.74 -11.85 -6.01
N LYS A 76 -7.27 -10.64 -6.09
CA LYS A 76 -6.50 -9.38 -6.12
C LYS A 76 -6.24 -8.77 -4.74
N ILE A 77 -6.87 -9.30 -3.70
CA ILE A 77 -6.75 -8.79 -2.34
C ILE A 77 -5.50 -9.39 -1.69
N ARG A 78 -4.62 -8.56 -1.17
CA ARG A 78 -3.47 -8.95 -0.35
C ARG A 78 -3.54 -8.24 0.99
N LEU A 79 -3.51 -9.02 2.06
CA LEU A 79 -3.40 -8.52 3.42
C LEU A 79 -2.04 -8.89 3.97
N VAL A 80 -1.34 -7.92 4.54
CA VAL A 80 -0.09 -8.11 5.28
C VAL A 80 -0.42 -7.98 6.76
N LEU A 81 -0.13 -9.00 7.52
CA LEU A 81 -0.43 -9.08 8.95
C LEU A 81 0.87 -9.07 9.71
N THR A 82 1.18 -7.96 10.38
CA THR A 82 2.49 -7.70 10.98
C THR A 82 2.42 -7.62 12.49
N THR A 83 3.26 -8.42 13.17
CA THR A 83 3.44 -8.43 14.63
C THR A 83 4.89 -8.09 14.97
N PRO A 84 5.15 -7.14 15.88
CA PRO A 84 6.50 -6.79 16.31
C PRO A 84 7.07 -7.83 17.28
N PHE A 85 8.41 -7.96 17.30
CA PHE A 85 9.11 -8.76 18.33
C PHE A 85 9.56 -7.91 19.51
N ASN A 86 9.76 -6.58 19.29
CA ASN A 86 10.20 -5.67 20.32
C ASN A 86 8.99 -4.87 20.88
N PRO A 87 8.73 -4.92 22.21
CA PRO A 87 7.63 -4.19 22.84
C PRO A 87 7.78 -2.67 22.75
N ASP A 88 8.99 -2.16 22.52
CA ASP A 88 9.28 -0.72 22.41
C ASP A 88 9.38 -0.22 20.96
N SER A 89 9.07 -1.07 19.97
CA SER A 89 9.02 -0.67 18.57
C SER A 89 7.84 0.26 18.26
N GLU A 90 7.94 1.01 17.16
CA GLU A 90 6.83 1.84 16.68
C GLU A 90 5.58 1.02 16.37
N ILE A 91 5.74 -0.22 15.88
CA ILE A 91 4.62 -1.14 15.64
C ILE A 91 3.91 -1.46 16.95
N SER A 92 4.66 -1.78 18.01
CA SER A 92 4.11 -2.04 19.35
C SER A 92 3.41 -0.82 19.94
N HIS A 93 3.98 0.37 19.76
CA HIS A 93 3.36 1.63 20.19
C HIS A 93 2.04 1.88 19.46
N HIS A 94 2.00 1.63 18.14
CA HIS A 94 0.79 1.75 17.34
C HIS A 94 -0.31 0.80 17.83
N ILE A 95 0.02 -0.48 18.03
CA ILE A 95 -0.94 -1.49 18.52
C ILE A 95 -1.47 -1.12 19.93
N ARG A 96 -0.61 -0.66 20.83
CA ARG A 96 -1.04 -0.20 22.17
C ARG A 96 -2.03 0.97 22.12
N LYS A 97 -1.85 1.88 21.15
CA LYS A 97 -2.70 3.06 20.99
C LYS A 97 -4.03 2.76 20.30
N HIS A 98 -4.02 1.90 19.29
CA HIS A 98 -5.14 1.69 18.36
C HIS A 98 -5.77 0.30 18.41
N GLY A 99 -5.10 -0.66 19.06
CA GLY A 99 -5.43 -2.09 18.91
C GLY A 99 -4.98 -2.63 17.54
N ASP A 100 -5.47 -3.81 17.19
CA ASP A 100 -5.26 -4.40 15.88
C ASP A 100 -6.00 -3.59 14.81
N GLY A 101 -5.31 -3.20 13.75
CA GLY A 101 -5.93 -2.39 12.71
C GLY A 101 -5.04 -2.05 11.53
N VAL A 102 -5.63 -1.38 10.55
CA VAL A 102 -4.94 -0.95 9.32
C VAL A 102 -3.93 0.14 9.63
N LYS A 103 -2.68 -0.11 9.28
CA LYS A 103 -1.58 0.87 9.29
C LYS A 103 -1.30 1.43 7.92
N VAL A 104 -1.26 0.57 6.89
CA VAL A 104 -0.84 0.95 5.54
C VAL A 104 -1.91 0.56 4.53
N ILE A 105 -2.25 1.50 3.66
CA ILE A 105 -2.94 1.24 2.40
C ILE A 105 -1.93 1.51 1.30
N ALA A 106 -1.40 0.44 0.71
CA ALA A 106 -0.38 0.53 -0.33
C ALA A 106 -1.03 0.63 -1.71
N LEU A 107 -0.57 1.59 -2.49
CA LEU A 107 -1.05 1.90 -3.83
C LEU A 107 0.01 1.51 -4.86
N TRP A 108 -0.38 0.70 -5.83
CA TRP A 108 0.47 0.31 -6.93
C TRP A 108 0.54 1.44 -7.95
N VAL A 109 1.77 1.91 -8.24
CA VAL A 109 2.07 2.99 -9.17
C VAL A 109 3.20 2.60 -10.13
N ASP A 110 3.27 3.26 -11.27
CA ASP A 110 4.37 3.05 -12.23
C ASP A 110 5.67 3.74 -11.81
N ASP A 111 5.57 4.83 -11.02
CA ASP A 111 6.71 5.63 -10.55
C ASP A 111 6.43 6.16 -9.14
N ALA A 112 7.04 5.53 -8.13
CA ALA A 112 6.87 5.90 -6.73
C ALA A 112 7.55 7.25 -6.39
N ARG A 113 8.59 7.65 -7.13
CA ARG A 113 9.27 8.94 -6.94
C ARG A 113 8.40 10.08 -7.43
N LYS A 114 7.81 9.92 -8.64
CA LYS A 114 6.88 10.90 -9.20
C LYS A 114 5.63 11.02 -8.33
N ALA A 115 5.03 9.90 -7.91
CA ALA A 115 3.86 9.90 -7.04
C ALA A 115 4.13 10.67 -5.72
N PHE A 116 5.29 10.45 -5.10
CA PHE A 116 5.72 11.16 -3.90
C PHE A 116 5.89 12.66 -4.15
N ALA A 117 6.63 13.05 -5.19
CA ALA A 117 6.87 14.44 -5.54
C ALA A 117 5.57 15.22 -5.82
N GLU A 118 4.67 14.61 -6.59
CA GLU A 118 3.38 15.23 -6.93
C GLU A 118 2.49 15.40 -5.70
N THR A 119 2.39 14.39 -4.84
CA THR A 119 1.53 14.47 -3.65
C THR A 119 2.08 15.43 -2.61
N THR A 120 3.39 15.43 -2.36
CA THR A 120 4.02 16.35 -1.39
C THR A 120 4.00 17.80 -1.87
N SER A 121 4.18 18.04 -3.17
CA SER A 121 4.04 19.40 -3.74
C SER A 121 2.63 19.96 -3.60
N ARG A 122 1.62 19.10 -3.46
CA ARG A 122 0.21 19.45 -3.23
C ARG A 122 -0.18 19.46 -1.74
N GLY A 123 0.80 19.35 -0.83
CA GLY A 123 0.60 19.49 0.61
C GLY A 123 0.47 18.19 1.39
N ALA A 124 0.70 17.02 0.78
CA ALA A 124 0.77 15.78 1.54
C ALA A 124 2.02 15.77 2.43
N GLU A 125 1.86 15.33 3.68
CA GLU A 125 2.97 15.21 4.64
C GLU A 125 3.79 13.95 4.36
N ALA A 126 5.10 14.10 4.15
CA ALA A 126 6.03 13.01 3.89
C ALA A 126 6.19 12.12 5.14
N VAL A 127 6.19 10.80 4.92
CA VAL A 127 6.51 9.78 5.95
C VAL A 127 7.78 9.03 5.60
N MET A 128 7.94 8.65 4.34
CA MET A 128 9.12 7.93 3.84
C MET A 128 9.46 8.45 2.44
N GLU A 129 10.66 9.00 2.32
CA GLU A 129 11.24 9.37 1.03
C GLU A 129 11.37 8.15 0.10
N PRO A 130 11.36 8.35 -1.23
CA PRO A 130 11.51 7.26 -2.17
C PRO A 130 12.77 6.43 -1.89
N THR A 131 12.57 5.20 -1.46
CA THR A 131 13.59 4.26 -1.00
C THR A 131 13.56 3.00 -1.87
N VAL A 132 14.74 2.50 -2.26
CA VAL A 132 14.89 1.28 -3.05
C VAL A 132 15.16 0.10 -2.13
N PHE A 133 14.33 -0.93 -2.22
CA PHE A 133 14.50 -2.22 -1.56
C PHE A 133 14.90 -3.25 -2.61
N LYS A 134 15.92 -4.07 -2.32
CA LYS A 134 16.49 -5.04 -3.27
C LYS A 134 16.71 -6.39 -2.63
N ASP A 135 16.58 -7.42 -3.45
CA ASP A 135 17.06 -8.78 -3.21
C ASP A 135 17.49 -9.43 -4.52
N GLU A 136 17.68 -10.74 -4.53
CA GLU A 136 18.07 -11.52 -5.72
C GLU A 136 17.02 -11.53 -6.84
N HIS A 137 15.77 -11.17 -6.53
CA HIS A 137 14.65 -11.11 -7.48
C HIS A 137 14.44 -9.74 -8.11
N GLY A 138 15.26 -8.74 -7.72
CA GLY A 138 15.19 -7.40 -8.30
C GLY A 138 14.99 -6.28 -7.28
N GLU A 139 14.29 -5.23 -7.69
CA GLU A 139 14.09 -4.06 -6.84
C GLU A 139 12.63 -3.57 -6.83
N VAL A 140 12.22 -3.08 -5.67
CA VAL A 140 10.96 -2.36 -5.45
C VAL A 140 11.30 -0.97 -4.93
N VAL A 141 10.69 0.07 -5.50
CA VAL A 141 10.78 1.42 -4.95
C VAL A 141 9.52 1.72 -4.15
N LYS A 142 9.69 2.19 -2.93
CA LYS A 142 8.59 2.59 -2.05
C LYS A 142 8.79 4.01 -1.56
N SER A 143 7.69 4.73 -1.41
CA SER A 143 7.61 6.01 -0.70
C SER A 143 6.30 6.07 0.07
N ALA A 144 6.18 6.96 1.05
CA ALA A 144 4.95 7.03 1.84
C ALA A 144 4.62 8.47 2.28
N ILE A 145 3.32 8.72 2.37
CA ILE A 145 2.74 9.96 2.85
C ILE A 145 1.73 9.66 3.97
N LYS A 146 1.49 10.64 4.84
CA LYS A 146 0.38 10.56 5.79
C LYS A 146 -0.95 10.63 5.05
N THR A 147 -1.95 9.96 5.64
CA THR A 147 -3.33 10.18 5.28
C THR A 147 -4.05 10.78 6.49
N TYR A 148 -5.04 10.14 7.08
CA TYR A 148 -5.71 10.65 8.29
C TYR A 148 -5.36 9.77 9.50
N GLY A 149 -5.33 10.39 10.68
CA GLY A 149 -4.87 9.72 11.91
C GLY A 149 -3.42 9.25 11.79
N ASP A 150 -3.15 8.02 12.20
CA ASP A 150 -1.84 7.39 12.14
C ASP A 150 -1.68 6.38 10.98
N THR A 151 -2.66 6.33 10.06
CA THR A 151 -2.61 5.53 8.83
C THR A 151 -1.78 6.24 7.76
N ILE A 152 -1.13 5.48 6.89
CA ILE A 152 -0.31 6.00 5.80
C ILE A 152 -0.70 5.39 4.45
N HIS A 153 -0.44 6.14 3.37
CA HIS A 153 -0.39 5.61 2.02
C HIS A 153 1.05 5.35 1.62
N THR A 154 1.32 4.13 1.15
CA THR A 154 2.61 3.78 0.55
C THR A 154 2.43 3.63 -0.95
N PHE A 155 3.24 4.35 -1.74
CA PHE A 155 3.35 4.13 -3.19
C PHE A 155 4.34 3.01 -3.45
N VAL A 156 3.96 2.03 -4.25
CA VAL A 156 4.77 0.83 -4.54
C VAL A 156 4.99 0.72 -6.04
N GLU A 157 6.23 0.85 -6.45
CA GLU A 157 6.70 0.61 -7.82
C GLU A 157 7.45 -0.72 -7.84
N ARG A 158 6.91 -1.71 -8.58
CA ARG A 158 7.46 -3.07 -8.62
C ARG A 158 7.76 -3.59 -10.03
N LYS A 159 7.91 -2.68 -11.00
CA LYS A 159 8.16 -3.06 -12.41
C LYS A 159 9.45 -3.87 -12.62
N ASN A 160 10.43 -3.71 -11.73
CA ASN A 160 11.73 -4.38 -11.80
C ASN A 160 11.87 -5.50 -10.75
N TYR A 161 10.76 -6.08 -10.30
CA TYR A 161 10.75 -7.11 -9.26
C TYR A 161 9.94 -8.33 -9.67
N ASN A 162 10.59 -9.52 -9.57
CA ASN A 162 10.00 -10.81 -9.93
C ASN A 162 9.88 -11.79 -8.74
N GLY A 163 10.10 -11.31 -7.51
CA GLY A 163 9.93 -12.11 -6.29
C GLY A 163 8.46 -12.32 -5.92
N VAL A 164 8.22 -13.14 -4.89
CA VAL A 164 6.89 -13.56 -4.49
C VAL A 164 5.99 -12.40 -4.04
N PHE A 165 6.58 -11.42 -3.32
CA PHE A 165 5.79 -10.27 -2.81
C PHE A 165 6.63 -8.98 -2.74
N LEU A 166 7.54 -8.86 -1.79
CA LEU A 166 8.46 -7.73 -1.60
C LEU A 166 9.85 -8.28 -1.23
N PRO A 167 10.94 -7.51 -1.42
CA PRO A 167 12.25 -7.91 -0.96
C PRO A 167 12.28 -8.30 0.53
N GLY A 168 12.88 -9.48 0.81
CA GLY A 168 12.94 -10.07 2.15
C GLY A 168 11.72 -10.93 2.54
N PHE A 169 10.80 -11.18 1.63
CA PHE A 169 9.68 -12.12 1.79
C PHE A 169 9.92 -13.40 0.97
N GLU A 170 9.52 -14.53 1.57
CA GLU A 170 9.54 -15.88 0.96
C GLU A 170 8.14 -16.49 0.91
#